data_6ddbcaf7bd9a042680d3125f17646ba5
#
_entry.id   6ddbcaf7bd9a042680d3125f17646ba5
#
_cell.length_a   1.000
_cell.length_b   1.000
_cell.length_c   1.000
_cell.angle_alpha   90.00
_cell.angle_beta   90.00
_cell.angle_gamma   90.00
#
_symmetry.space_group_name_H-M   'P 1'
#
loop_
_entity.id
_entity.type
_entity.pdbx_description
1 polymer ?
#
loop_
_entity_poly.entity_id
_entity_poly.type
_entity_poly.pdbx_seq_one_letter_code
_entity_poly.pdbx_strand_id
1 'polypeptide(L)'
;MRKGIQRSCDVYFYEVARKLGVDRLSETAKKFGLGKKVLDGFIEERAGVVPNTKWKKKFIGQNWYLGETLHSGIGQGYFQSTPLQLCLMTAQIANGGFEIKPRIIFDEKNNSSVSYTHLTLPTNREV
;
A
#
# COMPACT_ATOMS: atom_id res chain seq x y z
N MET A 1 16.19 -9.03 5.43
CA MET A 1 15.13 -8.05 5.63
C MET A 1 15.34 -7.16 6.86
N ARG A 2 15.40 -7.69 8.10
CA ARG A 2 15.52 -6.88 9.33
C ARG A 2 16.68 -5.86 9.31
N LYS A 3 17.88 -6.25 8.89
CA LYS A 3 19.02 -5.34 8.77
C LYS A 3 18.84 -4.29 7.66
N GLY A 4 18.14 -4.62 6.57
CA GLY A 4 17.82 -3.65 5.50
C GLY A 4 16.91 -2.53 5.99
N ILE A 5 15.88 -2.88 6.78
CA ILE A 5 14.98 -1.90 7.40
C ILE A 5 15.74 -1.05 8.42
N GLN A 6 16.47 -1.70 9.34
CA GLN A 6 17.21 -1.02 10.41
C GLN A 6 18.24 0.01 9.88
N ARG A 7 18.84 -0.27 8.72
CA ARG A 7 19.89 0.57 8.12
C ARG A 7 19.37 1.45 6.99
N SER A 8 18.05 1.47 6.76
CA SER A 8 17.44 2.19 5.63
C SER A 8 18.17 1.93 4.30
N CYS A 9 18.41 0.66 4.00
CA CYS A 9 19.25 0.26 2.87
C CYS A 9 18.44 0.27 1.57
N ASP A 10 18.50 1.36 0.80
CA ASP A 10 17.80 1.51 -0.47
C ASP A 10 18.15 0.42 -1.47
N VAL A 11 19.43 0.04 -1.56
CA VAL A 11 19.91 -1.01 -2.48
C VAL A 11 19.20 -2.34 -2.21
N TYR A 12 18.98 -2.67 -0.94
CA TYR A 12 18.22 -3.87 -0.57
C TYR A 12 16.77 -3.79 -1.09
N PHE A 13 16.10 -2.65 -0.93
CA PHE A 13 14.73 -2.47 -1.38
C PHE A 13 14.62 -2.36 -2.90
N TYR A 14 15.60 -1.80 -3.58
CA TYR A 14 15.68 -1.85 -5.05
C TYR A 14 15.71 -3.29 -5.57
N GLU A 15 16.51 -4.14 -4.96
CA GLU A 15 16.60 -5.54 -5.36
C GLU A 15 15.31 -6.33 -5.06
N VAL A 16 14.68 -6.06 -3.92
CA VAL A 16 13.36 -6.62 -3.59
C VAL A 16 12.31 -6.17 -4.61
N ALA A 17 12.25 -4.87 -4.92
CA ALA A 17 11.31 -4.32 -5.90
C ALA A 17 11.56 -4.88 -7.30
N ARG A 18 12.82 -5.01 -7.71
CA ARG A 18 13.21 -5.60 -9.00
C ARG A 18 12.70 -7.04 -9.14
N LYS A 19 12.85 -7.86 -8.10
CA LYS A 19 12.38 -9.25 -8.10
C LYS A 19 10.85 -9.35 -8.04
N LEU A 20 10.21 -8.47 -7.28
CA LEU A 20 8.76 -8.48 -7.09
C LEU A 20 8.02 -7.96 -8.33
N GLY A 21 8.53 -6.90 -8.95
CA GLY A 21 7.86 -6.15 -10.01
C GLY A 21 6.81 -5.17 -9.47
N VAL A 22 6.58 -4.10 -10.24
CA VAL A 22 5.68 -3.01 -9.82
C VAL A 22 4.22 -3.45 -9.70
N ASP A 23 3.76 -4.37 -10.54
CA ASP A 23 2.35 -4.78 -10.54
C ASP A 23 1.99 -5.53 -9.23
N ARG A 24 2.86 -6.43 -8.75
CA ARG A 24 2.69 -7.10 -7.45
C ARG A 24 2.82 -6.12 -6.29
N LEU A 25 3.77 -5.19 -6.37
CA LEU A 25 3.92 -4.13 -5.37
C LEU A 25 2.65 -3.29 -5.27
N SER A 26 2.11 -2.86 -6.42
CA SER A 26 0.86 -2.10 -6.52
C SER A 26 -0.33 -2.88 -5.96
N GLU A 27 -0.46 -4.16 -6.28
CA GLU A 27 -1.53 -5.00 -5.77
C GLU A 27 -1.48 -5.13 -4.25
N THR A 28 -0.29 -5.37 -3.69
CA THR A 28 -0.10 -5.44 -2.24
C THR A 28 -0.42 -4.11 -1.56
N ALA A 29 0.08 -3.00 -2.11
CA ALA A 29 -0.20 -1.66 -1.58
C ALA A 29 -1.70 -1.35 -1.52
N LYS A 30 -2.46 -1.74 -2.55
CA LYS A 30 -3.92 -1.57 -2.59
C LYS A 30 -4.65 -2.39 -1.52
N LYS A 31 -4.17 -3.59 -1.20
CA LYS A 31 -4.73 -4.40 -0.09
C LYS A 31 -4.63 -3.67 1.24
N PHE A 32 -3.57 -2.90 1.44
CA PHE A 32 -3.39 -2.08 2.65
C PHE A 32 -4.10 -0.72 2.62
N GLY A 33 -4.94 -0.45 1.61
CA GLY A 33 -5.74 0.77 1.52
C GLY A 33 -5.10 1.92 0.76
N LEU A 34 -3.89 1.75 0.21
CA LEU A 34 -3.27 2.78 -0.62
C LEU A 34 -3.98 2.89 -1.98
N GLY A 35 -4.07 4.10 -2.51
CA GLY A 35 -4.67 4.35 -3.82
C GLY A 35 -6.19 4.31 -3.86
N LYS A 36 -6.87 4.30 -2.71
CA LYS A 36 -8.34 4.39 -2.59
C LYS A 36 -8.75 5.32 -1.44
N LYS A 37 -9.95 5.85 -1.48
CA LYS A 37 -10.53 6.52 -0.32
C LYS A 37 -10.80 5.49 0.78
N VAL A 38 -10.49 5.82 2.03
CA VAL A 38 -10.58 4.89 3.18
C VAL A 38 -11.63 5.31 4.20
N LEU A 39 -12.15 6.55 4.10
CA LEU A 39 -13.23 7.07 4.94
C LEU A 39 -14.56 7.05 4.18
N ASP A 40 -15.56 6.43 4.75
CA ASP A 40 -16.90 6.47 4.19
C ASP A 40 -17.52 7.88 4.39
N GLY A 41 -18.08 8.44 3.31
CA GLY A 41 -18.79 9.72 3.36
C GLY A 41 -17.92 10.99 3.41
N PHE A 42 -16.60 10.87 3.42
CA PHE A 42 -15.71 12.05 3.40
C PHE A 42 -15.36 12.45 1.97
N ILE A 43 -16.05 13.47 1.46
CA ILE A 43 -15.97 13.90 0.04
C ILE A 43 -14.58 14.41 -0.32
N GLU A 44 -13.92 15.13 0.59
CA GLU A 44 -12.63 15.79 0.36
C GLU A 44 -11.43 14.85 0.43
N GLU A 45 -11.64 13.59 0.78
CA GLU A 45 -10.55 12.61 0.84
C GLU A 45 -9.96 12.36 -0.55
N ARG A 46 -8.63 12.39 -0.62
CA ARG A 46 -7.89 12.04 -1.83
C ARG A 46 -7.49 10.57 -1.82
N ALA A 47 -7.65 9.90 -2.97
CA ALA A 47 -7.29 8.49 -3.09
C ALA A 47 -5.77 8.25 -3.18
N GLY A 48 -4.98 9.28 -3.50
CA GLY A 48 -3.57 9.09 -3.82
C GLY A 48 -3.37 8.34 -5.15
N VAL A 49 -2.15 7.91 -5.41
CA VAL A 49 -1.78 7.16 -6.62
C VAL A 49 -0.93 5.96 -6.23
N VAL A 50 -1.36 4.78 -6.65
CA VAL A 50 -0.56 3.55 -6.60
C VAL A 50 -0.26 3.12 -8.04
N PRO A 51 0.94 3.46 -8.55
CA PRO A 51 1.28 3.26 -9.94
C PRO A 51 1.47 1.77 -10.26
N ASN A 52 1.15 1.41 -11.50
CA ASN A 52 1.48 0.12 -12.10
C ASN A 52 1.62 0.26 -13.62
N THR A 53 1.96 -0.83 -14.30
CA THR A 53 2.16 -0.82 -15.75
C THR A 53 0.93 -0.34 -16.51
N LYS A 54 -0.27 -0.79 -16.13
CA LYS A 54 -1.55 -0.40 -16.75
C LYS A 54 -1.89 1.07 -16.49
N TRP A 55 -1.66 1.54 -15.25
CA TRP A 55 -1.89 2.92 -14.86
C TRP A 55 -1.04 3.87 -15.71
N LYS A 56 0.28 3.60 -15.82
CA LYS A 56 1.17 4.46 -16.59
C LYS A 56 0.78 4.51 -18.07
N LYS A 57 0.47 3.38 -18.67
CA LYS A 57 0.02 3.31 -20.06
C LYS A 57 -1.25 4.10 -20.30
N LYS A 58 -2.21 4.04 -19.34
CA LYS A 58 -3.51 4.73 -19.44
C LYS A 58 -3.40 6.24 -19.25
N PHE A 59 -2.63 6.72 -18.27
CA PHE A 59 -2.62 8.13 -17.86
C PHE A 59 -1.47 8.93 -18.45
N ILE A 60 -0.34 8.28 -18.75
CA ILE A 60 0.88 8.93 -19.27
C ILE A 60 1.12 8.55 -20.74
N GLY A 61 0.55 7.45 -21.22
CA GLY A 61 0.72 6.97 -22.59
C GLY A 61 2.07 6.30 -22.87
N GLN A 62 2.87 6.05 -21.84
CA GLN A 62 4.20 5.47 -21.96
C GLN A 62 4.28 4.07 -21.34
N ASN A 63 5.28 3.29 -21.78
CA ASN A 63 5.58 2.01 -21.17
C ASN A 63 6.26 2.21 -19.81
N TRP A 64 6.16 1.20 -18.96
CA TRP A 64 6.84 1.17 -17.67
C TRP A 64 8.31 0.80 -17.84
N TYR A 65 9.21 1.48 -17.11
CA TYR A 65 10.62 1.21 -17.11
C TYR A 65 11.09 0.62 -15.76
N LEU A 66 12.17 -0.17 -15.81
CA LEU A 66 12.71 -0.83 -14.62
C LEU A 66 13.11 0.18 -13.53
N GLY A 67 13.71 1.32 -13.89
CA GLY A 67 14.08 2.36 -12.93
C GLY A 67 12.89 2.87 -12.11
N GLU A 68 11.70 2.92 -12.69
CA GLU A 68 10.48 3.33 -11.99
C GLU A 68 10.02 2.28 -10.96
N THR A 69 10.27 0.98 -11.25
CA THR A 69 10.06 -0.08 -10.26
C THR A 69 10.97 0.09 -9.05
N LEU A 70 12.24 0.42 -9.28
CA LEU A 70 13.21 0.63 -8.21
C LEU A 70 12.80 1.81 -7.33
N HIS A 71 12.45 2.94 -7.93
CA HIS A 71 11.95 4.11 -7.18
C HIS A 71 10.66 3.80 -6.40
N SER A 72 9.74 3.05 -7.00
CA SER A 72 8.52 2.61 -6.31
C SER A 72 8.83 1.74 -5.10
N GLY A 73 9.91 0.96 -5.14
CA GLY A 73 10.36 0.09 -4.05
C GLY A 73 10.79 0.81 -2.78
N ILE A 74 11.13 2.08 -2.88
CA ILE A 74 11.46 2.96 -1.74
C ILE A 74 10.38 4.04 -1.51
N GLY A 75 9.20 3.88 -2.11
CA GLY A 75 8.08 4.81 -1.94
C GLY A 75 8.23 6.13 -2.68
N GLN A 76 9.07 6.18 -3.71
CA GLN A 76 9.28 7.36 -4.55
C GLN A 76 8.67 7.21 -5.95
N GLY A 77 8.88 8.19 -6.82
CA GLY A 77 8.36 8.24 -8.17
C GLY A 77 6.90 8.68 -8.21
N TYR A 78 6.05 7.91 -8.86
CA TYR A 78 4.62 8.24 -9.00
C TYR A 78 3.76 7.87 -7.80
N PHE A 79 4.32 7.25 -6.77
CA PHE A 79 3.60 6.89 -5.55
C PHE A 79 3.13 8.13 -4.81
N GLN A 80 1.83 8.22 -4.53
CA GLN A 80 1.23 9.27 -3.71
C GLN A 80 0.26 8.64 -2.72
N SER A 81 0.43 8.96 -1.45
CA SER A 81 -0.44 8.48 -0.38
C SER A 81 -0.81 9.62 0.57
N THR A 82 -1.95 9.51 1.22
CA THR A 82 -2.33 10.44 2.28
C THR A 82 -1.74 9.97 3.62
N PRO A 83 -1.53 10.88 4.59
CA PRO A 83 -1.11 10.50 5.94
C PRO A 83 -2.05 9.46 6.59
N LEU A 84 -3.35 9.58 6.33
CA LEU A 84 -4.36 8.64 6.83
C LEU A 84 -4.14 7.23 6.25
N GLN A 85 -3.86 7.11 4.96
CA GLN A 85 -3.56 5.83 4.33
C GLN A 85 -2.31 5.17 4.91
N LEU A 86 -1.27 5.96 5.19
CA LEU A 86 -0.04 5.46 5.83
C LEU A 86 -0.31 4.99 7.27
N CYS A 87 -1.10 5.76 8.03
CA CYS A 87 -1.53 5.38 9.37
C CYS A 87 -2.30 4.06 9.34
N LEU A 88 -3.28 3.94 8.44
CA LEU A 88 -4.09 2.74 8.27
C LEU A 88 -3.23 1.53 7.90
N MET A 89 -2.35 1.66 6.92
CA MET A 89 -1.42 0.60 6.52
C MET A 89 -0.56 0.13 7.70
N THR A 90 0.00 1.07 8.47
CA THR A 90 0.84 0.76 9.63
C THR A 90 0.05 0.04 10.71
N ALA A 91 -1.17 0.48 11.00
CA ALA A 91 -2.06 -0.15 11.97
C ALA A 91 -2.45 -1.58 11.53
N GLN A 92 -2.71 -1.80 10.25
CA GLN A 92 -3.02 -3.12 9.70
C GLN A 92 -1.82 -4.08 9.75
N ILE A 93 -0.61 -3.58 9.53
CA ILE A 93 0.61 -4.38 9.72
C ILE A 93 0.79 -4.74 11.19
N ALA A 94 0.58 -3.79 12.09
CA ALA A 94 0.76 -3.98 13.53
C ALA A 94 -0.25 -4.96 14.16
N ASN A 95 -1.48 -5.01 13.63
CA ASN A 95 -2.51 -5.93 14.13
C ASN A 95 -2.45 -7.34 13.52
N GLY A 96 -1.40 -7.64 12.74
CA GLY A 96 -1.23 -8.96 12.12
C GLY A 96 -1.91 -9.11 10.75
N GLY A 97 -2.30 -8.02 10.10
CA GLY A 97 -2.88 -8.03 8.75
C GLY A 97 -4.40 -8.11 8.72
N PHE A 98 -5.08 -7.69 9.77
CA PHE A 98 -6.53 -7.56 9.76
C PHE A 98 -6.95 -6.21 9.18
N GLU A 99 -7.98 -6.21 8.35
CA GLU A 99 -8.53 -4.99 7.77
C GLU A 99 -9.13 -4.10 8.85
N ILE A 100 -8.80 -2.81 8.81
CA ILE A 100 -9.33 -1.79 9.70
C ILE A 100 -10.18 -0.82 8.87
N LYS A 101 -11.39 -0.53 9.32
CA LYS A 101 -12.21 0.56 8.79
C LYS A 101 -12.07 1.78 9.70
N PRO A 102 -11.34 2.83 9.26
CA PRO A 102 -11.17 4.02 10.07
C PRO A 102 -12.50 4.78 10.21
N ARG A 103 -12.73 5.39 11.37
CA ARG A 103 -13.90 6.21 11.65
C ARG A 103 -13.46 7.52 12.29
N ILE A 104 -14.07 8.62 11.90
CA ILE A 104 -13.83 9.94 12.50
C ILE A 104 -14.76 10.15 13.70
N ILE A 105 -15.98 9.65 13.62
CA ILE A 105 -17.00 9.83 14.65
C ILE A 105 -17.08 8.54 15.48
N PHE A 106 -17.01 8.68 16.79
CA PHE A 106 -17.26 7.59 17.72
C PHE A 106 -18.77 7.39 17.87
N ASP A 107 -19.26 6.22 17.49
CA ASP A 107 -20.67 5.84 17.67
C ASP A 107 -20.74 4.65 18.65
N GLU A 108 -21.26 4.91 19.84
CA GLU A 108 -21.37 3.89 20.90
C GLU A 108 -22.28 2.72 20.50
N LYS A 109 -23.28 2.96 19.65
CA LYS A 109 -24.23 1.92 19.22
C LYS A 109 -23.64 0.92 18.22
N ASN A 110 -22.60 1.29 17.50
CA ASN A 110 -21.96 0.44 16.49
C ASN A 110 -20.66 -0.23 16.97
N ASN A 111 -20.38 -0.20 18.26
CA ASN A 111 -19.15 -0.75 18.82
C ASN A 111 -19.12 -2.29 18.87
N SER A 112 -20.21 -2.97 18.49
CA SER A 112 -20.38 -4.43 18.64
C SER A 112 -20.03 -5.27 17.40
N SER A 113 -19.70 -4.67 16.26
CA SER A 113 -19.37 -5.44 15.05
C SER A 113 -18.09 -4.95 14.37
N VAL A 114 -16.95 -5.28 14.97
CA VAL A 114 -15.67 -5.23 14.24
C VAL A 114 -15.57 -6.51 13.42
N SER A 115 -15.91 -6.44 12.15
CA SER A 115 -15.65 -7.54 11.22
C SER A 115 -14.15 -7.56 10.91
N TYR A 116 -13.45 -8.55 11.43
CA TYR A 116 -12.04 -8.77 11.12
C TYR A 116 -11.91 -9.60 9.85
N THR A 117 -11.64 -8.94 8.74
CA THR A 117 -11.25 -9.61 7.50
C THR A 117 -9.73 -9.65 7.42
N HIS A 118 -9.14 -10.84 7.44
CA HIS A 118 -7.70 -10.99 7.29
C HIS A 118 -7.29 -10.65 5.85
N LEU A 119 -6.35 -9.72 5.70
CA LEU A 119 -5.75 -9.40 4.41
C LEU A 119 -4.88 -10.58 3.97
N THR A 120 -5.36 -11.36 3.02
CA THR A 120 -4.56 -12.44 2.42
C THR A 120 -3.41 -11.84 1.63
N LEU A 121 -2.25 -11.76 2.27
CA LEU A 121 -1.01 -11.47 1.58
C LEU A 121 -0.57 -12.73 0.84
N PRO A 122 -0.05 -12.62 -0.40
CA PRO A 122 0.53 -13.78 -1.06
C PRO A 122 1.74 -14.23 -0.25
N THR A 123 1.55 -15.27 0.56
CA THR A 123 2.65 -15.95 1.24
C THR A 123 3.34 -16.82 0.19
N ASN A 124 4.43 -16.34 -0.38
CA ASN A 124 5.37 -17.23 -1.05
C ASN A 124 5.99 -18.12 0.04
N ARG A 125 5.43 -19.32 0.21
CA ARG A 125 6.06 -20.43 0.92
C ARG A 125 7.00 -21.18 -0.03
N GLU A 126 7.80 -20.47 -0.80
CA GLU A 126 8.86 -21.07 -1.59
C GLU A 126 10.03 -20.10 -1.64
N VAL A 127 10.87 -20.18 -0.63
CA VAL A 127 12.32 -20.03 -0.69
C VAL A 127 12.91 -20.97 0.33
#